data_2c526a0e0b316235f9f649188d3deb19
#
_entry.id   2c526a0e0b316235f9f649188d3deb19
#
_cell.length_a   1.000
_cell.length_b   1.000
_cell.length_c   1.000
_cell.angle_alpha   90.00
_cell.angle_beta   90.00
_cell.angle_gamma   90.00
#
_symmetry.space_group_name_H-M   'P 1'
#
loop_
_entity.id
_entity.type
_entity.pdbx_description
1 polymer ?
#
loop_
_entity_poly.entity_id
_entity_poly.type
_entity_poly.pdbx_seq_one_letter_code
_entity_poly.pdbx_strand_id
1 'polypeptide(L)'
;MNKFILFLSLSLFIFSCDEIDITLNVSRGLIINEFLASNDACCSDQNGDFDDWVEFYNDTDSPIDLGGMYFTDTPGDDKPYKIPDNDPSSTTVPSKGYIVVWCDDDQEQGALHVSKKLKSGGESIILLNTDGISVVDSLTYTSQTTDISMGRDPNNESEWIFFNNPTPGAANK
;
A
#
# COMPACT_ATOMS: atom_id res chain seq x y z
N MET A 1 -32.78 -78.45 -16.23
CA MET A 1 -31.88 -77.44 -16.75
C MET A 1 -32.13 -76.14 -15.98
N ASN A 2 -31.38 -75.91 -14.85
CA ASN A 2 -31.51 -74.72 -14.03
C ASN A 2 -30.49 -73.63 -14.53
N LYS A 3 -31.05 -72.52 -14.98
CA LYS A 3 -30.23 -71.34 -15.34
C LYS A 3 -30.03 -70.49 -14.07
N PHE A 4 -28.79 -70.45 -13.57
CA PHE A 4 -28.36 -69.47 -12.55
C PHE A 4 -28.15 -68.11 -13.23
N ILE A 5 -28.89 -67.08 -12.79
CA ILE A 5 -28.69 -65.70 -13.16
C ILE A 5 -27.83 -65.08 -12.06
N LEU A 6 -26.60 -64.74 -12.41
CA LEU A 6 -25.65 -64.03 -11.55
C LEU A 6 -25.95 -62.52 -11.63
N PHE A 7 -26.46 -61.93 -10.55
CA PHE A 7 -26.58 -60.48 -10.42
C PHE A 7 -25.22 -59.89 -9.99
N LEU A 8 -24.57 -59.16 -10.91
CA LEU A 8 -23.38 -58.40 -10.61
C LEU A 8 -23.82 -57.02 -10.10
N SER A 9 -23.71 -56.79 -8.79
CA SER A 9 -23.95 -55.46 -8.20
C SER A 9 -22.72 -54.55 -8.45
N LEU A 10 -22.90 -53.58 -9.32
CA LEU A 10 -21.90 -52.51 -9.56
C LEU A 10 -22.03 -51.45 -8.45
N SER A 11 -21.14 -51.48 -7.47
CA SER A 11 -21.03 -50.43 -6.46
C SER A 11 -20.34 -49.19 -7.06
N LEU A 12 -21.12 -48.14 -7.27
CA LEU A 12 -20.61 -46.82 -7.70
C LEU A 12 -19.99 -46.12 -6.49
N PHE A 13 -18.66 -46.12 -6.39
CA PHE A 13 -17.97 -45.25 -5.45
C PHE A 13 -17.94 -43.82 -6.01
N ILE A 14 -18.76 -42.95 -5.44
CA ILE A 14 -18.67 -41.52 -5.67
C ILE A 14 -17.50 -41.01 -4.82
N PHE A 15 -16.35 -40.73 -5.46
CA PHE A 15 -15.31 -39.91 -4.84
C PHE A 15 -15.84 -38.49 -4.82
N SER A 16 -16.15 -37.97 -3.63
CA SER A 16 -16.29 -36.54 -3.40
C SER A 16 -14.92 -35.94 -3.56
N CYS A 17 -14.73 -35.16 -4.60
CA CYS A 17 -13.57 -34.30 -4.75
C CYS A 17 -13.88 -33.07 -3.88
N ASP A 18 -13.36 -33.02 -2.67
CA ASP A 18 -13.33 -31.81 -1.89
C ASP A 18 -12.40 -30.84 -2.65
N GLU A 19 -12.98 -29.83 -3.28
CA GLU A 19 -12.20 -28.70 -3.82
C GLU A 19 -11.51 -28.01 -2.64
N ILE A 20 -10.21 -28.23 -2.53
CA ILE A 20 -9.37 -27.45 -1.62
C ILE A 20 -9.24 -26.08 -2.26
N ASP A 21 -10.02 -25.13 -1.78
CA ASP A 21 -9.90 -23.72 -2.15
C ASP A 21 -8.60 -23.18 -1.53
N ILE A 22 -7.49 -23.32 -2.28
CA ILE A 22 -6.21 -22.73 -1.91
C ILE A 22 -6.28 -21.27 -2.31
N THR A 23 -6.78 -20.42 -1.44
CA THR A 23 -6.57 -18.98 -1.54
C THR A 23 -5.09 -18.70 -1.34
N LEU A 24 -4.35 -18.58 -2.45
CA LEU A 24 -2.97 -18.10 -2.43
C LEU A 24 -3.02 -16.63 -2.01
N ASN A 25 -2.73 -16.38 -0.76
CA ASN A 25 -2.54 -15.02 -0.25
C ASN A 25 -1.18 -14.52 -0.77
N VAL A 26 -1.16 -13.99 -2.01
CA VAL A 26 0.05 -13.41 -2.60
C VAL A 26 0.26 -12.05 -1.97
N SER A 27 1.29 -11.92 -1.15
CA SER A 27 1.70 -10.63 -0.59
C SER A 27 2.04 -9.64 -1.71
N ARG A 28 1.51 -8.42 -1.61
CA ARG A 28 1.74 -7.35 -2.59
C ARG A 28 3.01 -6.54 -2.33
N GLY A 29 3.68 -6.78 -1.20
CA GLY A 29 4.85 -6.01 -0.79
C GLY A 29 4.47 -4.69 -0.11
N LEU A 30 5.17 -3.60 -0.44
CA LEU A 30 4.79 -2.26 -0.04
C LEU A 30 3.69 -1.74 -0.97
N ILE A 31 2.63 -1.18 -0.38
CA ILE A 31 1.52 -0.59 -1.10
C ILE A 31 1.20 0.79 -0.52
N ILE A 32 0.73 1.70 -1.36
CA ILE A 32 0.12 2.96 -0.93
C ILE A 32 -1.20 2.60 -0.25
N ASN A 33 -1.36 3.00 1.02
CA ASN A 33 -2.54 2.70 1.84
C ASN A 33 -3.50 3.87 1.96
N GLU A 34 -2.98 5.06 2.30
CA GLU A 34 -3.73 6.28 2.52
C GLU A 34 -2.86 7.49 2.15
N PHE A 35 -3.47 8.61 1.75
CA PHE A 35 -2.75 9.87 1.54
C PHE A 35 -3.65 11.08 1.82
N LEU A 36 -3.03 12.21 2.11
CA LEU A 36 -3.68 13.50 2.30
C LEU A 36 -2.91 14.57 1.53
N ALA A 37 -3.53 15.13 0.48
CA ALA A 37 -2.91 16.09 -0.43
C ALA A 37 -3.45 17.54 -0.25
N SER A 38 -3.92 17.86 0.93
CA SER A 38 -4.24 19.21 1.42
C SER A 38 -4.46 19.11 2.93
N ASN A 39 -3.42 19.34 3.71
CA ASN A 39 -3.45 19.19 5.17
C ASN A 39 -3.28 20.56 5.83
N ASP A 40 -4.36 21.07 6.44
CA ASP A 40 -4.34 22.36 7.15
C ASP A 40 -4.38 22.16 8.68
N ALA A 41 -5.00 21.06 9.17
CA ALA A 41 -5.25 20.89 10.60
C ALA A 41 -5.47 19.43 11.04
N CYS A 42 -5.39 18.44 10.16
CA CYS A 42 -5.71 17.06 10.53
C CYS A 42 -4.63 16.40 11.38
N CYS A 43 -3.46 16.23 10.83
CA CYS A 43 -2.42 15.33 11.33
C CYS A 43 -1.08 16.02 11.16
N SER A 44 -0.44 16.41 12.27
CA SER A 44 0.88 17.03 12.23
C SER A 44 1.99 15.98 12.25
N ASP A 45 3.12 16.34 11.73
CA ASP A 45 4.38 15.63 11.87
C ASP A 45 4.94 15.74 13.30
N GLN A 46 6.18 15.30 13.52
CA GLN A 46 6.87 15.34 14.81
C GLN A 46 7.26 16.77 15.25
N ASN A 47 7.32 17.71 14.29
CA ASN A 47 7.67 19.12 14.55
C ASN A 47 6.41 19.95 14.83
N GLY A 48 5.24 19.42 14.56
CA GLY A 48 3.93 20.06 14.71
C GLY A 48 3.45 20.75 13.43
N ASP A 49 4.09 20.50 12.31
CA ASP A 49 3.73 21.04 11.00
C ASP A 49 2.63 20.19 10.34
N PHE A 50 1.73 20.85 9.62
CA PHE A 50 0.63 20.20 8.90
C PHE A 50 1.00 20.08 7.43
N ASP A 51 1.74 19.02 7.12
CA ASP A 51 2.20 18.75 5.78
C ASP A 51 1.37 17.66 5.09
N ASP A 52 1.34 17.70 3.77
CA ASP A 52 0.75 16.62 2.98
C ASP A 52 1.56 15.32 3.20
N TRP A 53 0.89 14.19 3.12
CA TRP A 53 1.55 12.92 3.40
C TRP A 53 1.01 11.75 2.59
N VAL A 54 1.84 10.72 2.48
CA VAL A 54 1.51 9.41 1.92
C VAL A 54 1.87 8.34 2.93
N GLU A 55 0.95 7.42 3.19
CA GLU A 55 1.20 6.25 4.00
C GLU A 55 1.42 5.02 3.12
N PHE A 56 2.45 4.25 3.45
CA PHE A 56 2.70 2.94 2.89
C PHE A 56 2.42 1.84 3.91
N TYR A 57 1.78 0.77 3.46
CA TYR A 57 1.55 -0.45 4.21
C TYR A 57 2.45 -1.58 3.71
N ASN A 58 3.08 -2.30 4.62
CA ASN A 58 3.87 -3.48 4.30
C ASN A 58 3.02 -4.74 4.43
N ASP A 59 2.56 -5.28 3.30
CA ASP A 59 1.75 -6.50 3.25
C ASP A 59 2.58 -7.80 3.34
N THR A 60 3.83 -7.73 3.78
CA THR A 60 4.69 -8.91 3.92
C THR A 60 4.86 -9.35 5.38
N ASP A 61 5.37 -10.56 5.58
CA ASP A 61 5.69 -11.09 6.90
C ASP A 61 7.13 -10.73 7.36
N SER A 62 7.80 -9.83 6.63
CA SER A 62 9.14 -9.34 6.92
C SER A 62 9.19 -7.83 6.84
N PRO A 63 10.03 -7.15 7.64
CA PRO A 63 10.20 -5.70 7.50
C PRO A 63 10.79 -5.34 6.14
N ILE A 64 10.41 -4.17 5.60
CA ILE A 64 10.93 -3.63 4.34
C ILE A 64 11.47 -2.22 4.60
N ASP A 65 12.70 -1.95 4.15
CA ASP A 65 13.32 -0.64 4.24
C ASP A 65 13.00 0.19 2.99
N LEU A 66 12.44 1.39 3.17
CA LEU A 66 12.26 2.40 2.12
C LEU A 66 13.57 3.06 1.71
N GLY A 67 14.61 2.98 2.55
CA GLY A 67 15.92 3.57 2.28
C GLY A 67 16.48 3.11 0.94
N GLY A 68 16.87 4.06 0.09
CA GLY A 68 17.36 3.82 -1.26
C GLY A 68 16.29 3.67 -2.35
N MET A 69 15.01 3.55 -2.00
CA MET A 69 13.90 3.65 -2.94
C MET A 69 13.68 5.09 -3.40
N TYR A 70 12.85 5.27 -4.42
CA TYR A 70 12.61 6.61 -4.97
C TYR A 70 11.13 6.95 -4.93
N PHE A 71 10.85 8.20 -4.58
CA PHE A 71 9.51 8.77 -4.55
C PHE A 71 9.37 9.84 -5.63
N THR A 72 8.24 9.86 -6.34
CA THR A 72 7.91 10.94 -7.29
C THR A 72 6.39 11.15 -7.41
N ASP A 73 6.01 12.37 -7.77
CA ASP A 73 4.65 12.80 -8.07
C ASP A 73 4.36 12.81 -9.59
N THR A 74 5.37 12.52 -10.41
CA THR A 74 5.31 12.68 -11.87
C THR A 74 5.68 11.38 -12.59
N PRO A 75 4.77 10.80 -13.40
CA PRO A 75 5.09 9.65 -14.23
C PRO A 75 6.24 9.96 -15.20
N GLY A 76 7.26 9.09 -15.22
CA GLY A 76 8.42 9.25 -16.09
C GLY A 76 9.38 10.37 -15.66
N ASP A 77 9.33 10.78 -14.40
CA ASP A 77 10.27 11.75 -13.82
C ASP A 77 11.72 11.27 -14.00
N ASP A 78 12.56 12.13 -14.57
CA ASP A 78 14.00 11.86 -14.76
C ASP A 78 14.82 12.15 -13.49
N LYS A 79 14.19 12.71 -12.46
CA LYS A 79 14.80 13.10 -11.18
C LYS A 79 13.89 12.78 -9.99
N PRO A 80 13.49 11.50 -9.81
CA PRO A 80 12.73 11.12 -8.63
C PRO A 80 13.57 11.33 -7.37
N TYR A 81 12.92 11.66 -6.26
CA TYR A 81 13.59 11.83 -4.97
C TYR A 81 14.05 10.48 -4.41
N LYS A 82 15.35 10.32 -4.17
CA LYS A 82 15.90 9.15 -3.49
C LYS A 82 15.71 9.29 -1.98
N ILE A 83 14.98 8.39 -1.36
CA ILE A 83 14.87 8.30 0.10
C ILE A 83 16.25 7.95 0.67
N PRO A 84 16.75 8.68 1.68
CA PRO A 84 18.07 8.40 2.30
C PRO A 84 18.17 6.93 2.78
N ASP A 85 19.32 6.29 2.54
CA ASP A 85 19.60 4.90 2.89
C ASP A 85 20.56 4.74 4.07
N ASN A 86 20.81 5.82 4.81
CA ASN A 86 21.72 5.89 5.94
C ASN A 86 21.03 5.88 7.30
N ASP A 87 19.71 5.77 7.36
CA ASP A 87 18.91 5.68 8.59
C ASP A 87 17.81 4.63 8.51
N PRO A 88 18.15 3.32 8.45
CA PRO A 88 17.16 2.24 8.40
C PRO A 88 16.22 2.20 9.61
N SER A 89 16.61 2.83 10.72
CA SER A 89 15.75 2.88 11.91
C SER A 89 14.52 3.74 11.70
N SER A 90 14.63 4.78 10.87
CA SER A 90 13.50 5.67 10.52
C SER A 90 12.74 5.21 9.28
N THR A 91 13.39 4.50 8.34
CA THR A 91 12.81 4.17 7.04
C THR A 91 12.27 2.75 6.91
N THR A 92 12.49 1.89 7.92
CA THR A 92 12.00 0.50 7.88
C THR A 92 10.53 0.40 8.27
N VAL A 93 9.72 -0.13 7.37
CA VAL A 93 8.31 -0.47 7.59
C VAL A 93 8.22 -1.85 8.23
N PRO A 94 7.68 -2.00 9.45
CA PRO A 94 7.51 -3.31 10.08
C PRO A 94 6.66 -4.26 9.23
N SER A 95 6.82 -5.57 9.45
CA SER A 95 5.88 -6.57 8.91
C SER A 95 4.45 -6.23 9.30
N LYS A 96 3.54 -6.19 8.32
CA LYS A 96 2.12 -5.82 8.50
C LYS A 96 1.95 -4.45 9.19
N GLY A 97 2.93 -3.57 9.04
CA GLY A 97 2.95 -2.23 9.63
C GLY A 97 2.85 -1.12 8.59
N TYR A 98 2.79 0.11 9.09
CA TYR A 98 2.59 1.33 8.31
C TYR A 98 3.77 2.27 8.50
N ILE A 99 4.00 3.14 7.53
CA ILE A 99 4.95 4.25 7.59
C ILE A 99 4.39 5.45 6.84
N VAL A 100 4.52 6.63 7.43
CA VAL A 100 4.12 7.90 6.81
C VAL A 100 5.34 8.58 6.21
N VAL A 101 5.19 9.04 4.98
CA VAL A 101 6.16 9.86 4.25
C VAL A 101 5.54 11.25 4.07
N TRP A 102 6.22 12.29 4.54
CA TRP A 102 5.81 13.68 4.47
C TRP A 102 6.24 14.31 3.14
N CYS A 103 5.34 14.99 2.48
CA CYS A 103 5.51 15.54 1.16
C CYS A 103 5.58 17.08 1.25
N ASP A 104 6.67 17.62 1.80
CA ASP A 104 6.79 18.99 2.27
C ASP A 104 7.97 19.76 1.68
N ASP A 105 8.92 19.08 1.00
CA ASP A 105 10.18 19.67 0.52
C ASP A 105 11.10 20.15 1.65
N ASP A 106 11.00 19.55 2.86
CA ASP A 106 11.82 19.88 4.03
C ASP A 106 12.63 18.67 4.54
N GLN A 107 13.61 18.25 3.75
CA GLN A 107 14.43 17.07 4.04
C GLN A 107 15.31 17.22 5.30
N GLU A 108 15.45 18.45 5.84
CA GLU A 108 16.18 18.69 7.08
C GLU A 108 15.46 18.13 8.31
N GLN A 109 14.14 17.90 8.19
CA GLN A 109 13.32 17.32 9.25
C GLN A 109 13.47 15.78 9.36
N GLY A 110 14.04 15.11 8.35
CA GLY A 110 14.36 13.70 8.45
C GLY A 110 14.23 12.91 7.15
N ALA A 111 14.56 11.61 7.21
CA ALA A 111 14.61 10.74 6.04
C ALA A 111 13.23 10.50 5.37
N LEU A 112 12.16 10.70 6.10
CA LEU A 112 10.78 10.53 5.60
C LEU A 112 10.13 11.83 5.12
N HIS A 113 10.88 12.95 5.08
CA HIS A 113 10.47 14.21 4.48
C HIS A 113 11.03 14.30 3.06
N VAL A 114 10.16 14.18 2.06
CA VAL A 114 10.59 14.08 0.65
C VAL A 114 10.50 15.43 -0.06
N SER A 115 11.37 15.64 -1.08
CA SER A 115 11.41 16.88 -1.86
C SER A 115 10.27 17.02 -2.87
N LYS A 116 9.12 16.46 -2.57
CA LYS A 116 7.91 16.51 -3.41
C LYS A 116 6.76 17.02 -2.57
N LYS A 117 5.91 17.85 -3.16
CA LYS A 117 4.67 18.36 -2.56
C LYS A 117 3.49 17.83 -3.33
N LEU A 118 2.46 17.36 -2.65
CA LEU A 118 1.27 16.89 -3.31
C LEU A 118 0.38 18.06 -3.76
N LYS A 119 -0.37 17.87 -4.84
CA LYS A 119 -1.32 18.87 -5.35
C LYS A 119 -2.75 18.46 -5.06
N SER A 120 -3.48 19.27 -4.34
CA SER A 120 -4.91 19.02 -4.08
C SER A 120 -5.76 18.91 -5.36
N GLY A 121 -5.29 19.45 -6.47
CA GLY A 121 -5.99 19.37 -7.78
C GLY A 121 -5.90 18.02 -8.47
N GLY A 122 -5.03 17.13 -8.00
CA GLY A 122 -4.78 15.81 -8.56
C GLY A 122 -3.42 15.69 -9.26
N GLU A 123 -2.78 14.56 -9.07
CA GLU A 123 -1.53 14.12 -9.70
C GLU A 123 -1.29 12.63 -9.49
N SER A 124 -0.04 12.17 -9.54
CA SER A 124 0.33 10.79 -9.23
C SER A 124 1.15 10.71 -7.94
N ILE A 125 1.08 9.56 -7.29
CA ILE A 125 1.98 9.13 -6.22
C ILE A 125 2.65 7.86 -6.72
N ILE A 126 3.98 7.82 -6.75
CA ILE A 126 4.73 6.69 -7.32
C ILE A 126 5.93 6.38 -6.41
N LEU A 127 5.99 5.14 -5.93
CA LEU A 127 7.15 4.59 -5.28
C LEU A 127 7.90 3.68 -6.27
N LEU A 128 9.17 3.99 -6.51
CA LEU A 128 10.06 3.19 -7.33
C LEU A 128 11.02 2.40 -6.44
N ASN A 129 11.45 1.26 -6.93
CA ASN A 129 12.45 0.41 -6.27
C ASN A 129 13.82 1.10 -6.26
N THR A 130 14.78 0.50 -5.60
CA THR A 130 16.18 0.99 -5.48
C THR A 130 16.92 1.09 -6.81
N ASP A 131 16.40 0.53 -7.89
CA ASP A 131 16.89 0.71 -9.26
C ASP A 131 16.46 2.05 -9.88
N GLY A 132 15.52 2.79 -9.24
CA GLY A 132 14.95 4.05 -9.72
C GLY A 132 14.06 3.92 -10.96
N ILE A 133 13.67 2.70 -11.35
CA ILE A 133 12.95 2.40 -12.59
C ILE A 133 11.70 1.55 -12.32
N SER A 134 11.88 0.46 -11.58
CA SER A 134 10.81 -0.49 -11.31
C SER A 134 9.78 0.09 -10.33
N VAL A 135 8.52 0.14 -10.74
CA VAL A 135 7.43 0.63 -9.88
C VAL A 135 7.13 -0.40 -8.80
N VAL A 136 7.16 0.01 -7.54
CA VAL A 136 6.71 -0.77 -6.39
C VAL A 136 5.20 -0.66 -6.25
N ASP A 137 4.67 0.56 -6.16
CA ASP A 137 3.23 0.85 -6.23
C ASP A 137 3.00 2.26 -6.76
N SER A 138 1.82 2.51 -7.33
CA SER A 138 1.48 3.82 -7.86
C SER A 138 -0.02 4.07 -7.83
N LEU A 139 -0.39 5.34 -7.67
CA LEU A 139 -1.76 5.83 -7.71
C LEU A 139 -1.80 7.13 -8.50
N THR A 140 -2.81 7.31 -9.34
CA THR A 140 -3.18 8.62 -9.90
C THR A 140 -4.52 9.02 -9.31
N TYR A 141 -4.57 10.20 -8.70
CA TYR A 141 -5.76 10.71 -8.03
C TYR A 141 -6.25 12.02 -8.67
N THR A 142 -7.49 12.36 -8.39
CA THR A 142 -8.14 13.62 -8.81
C THR A 142 -8.23 14.58 -7.64
N SER A 143 -8.98 15.68 -7.79
CA SER A 143 -9.13 16.70 -6.75
C SER A 143 -9.43 16.13 -5.36
N GLN A 144 -8.70 16.62 -4.38
CA GLN A 144 -8.83 16.27 -2.96
C GLN A 144 -9.44 17.43 -2.17
N THR A 145 -10.02 17.12 -1.03
CA THR A 145 -10.58 18.08 -0.09
C THR A 145 -9.66 18.24 1.10
N THR A 146 -9.48 19.46 1.58
CA THR A 146 -8.64 19.76 2.74
C THR A 146 -9.06 18.95 3.97
N ASP A 147 -8.07 18.39 4.67
CA ASP A 147 -8.20 17.56 5.88
C ASP A 147 -9.05 16.28 5.70
N ILE A 148 -9.32 15.88 4.47
CA ILE A 148 -9.98 14.62 4.14
C ILE A 148 -8.99 13.77 3.34
N SER A 149 -8.57 12.65 3.89
CA SER A 149 -7.68 11.71 3.21
C SER A 149 -8.43 10.83 2.21
N MET A 150 -7.68 10.20 1.33
CA MET A 150 -8.15 9.14 0.45
C MET A 150 -7.30 7.89 0.68
N GLY A 151 -7.94 6.76 0.92
CA GLY A 151 -7.24 5.51 1.23
C GLY A 151 -8.00 4.28 0.74
N ARG A 152 -7.36 3.12 0.86
CA ARG A 152 -7.96 1.85 0.49
C ARG A 152 -9.13 1.52 1.41
N ASP A 153 -10.25 1.06 0.83
CA ASP A 153 -11.42 0.61 1.61
C ASP A 153 -11.03 -0.64 2.43
N PRO A 154 -11.20 -0.63 3.77
CA PRO A 154 -10.88 -1.79 4.62
C PRO A 154 -11.73 -3.03 4.32
N ASN A 155 -12.86 -2.90 3.63
CA ASN A 155 -13.71 -4.01 3.21
C ASN A 155 -13.39 -4.51 1.79
N ASN A 156 -12.75 -3.68 0.97
CA ASN A 156 -12.34 -4.00 -0.39
C ASN A 156 -11.10 -3.19 -0.78
N GLU A 157 -9.92 -3.66 -0.46
CA GLU A 157 -8.65 -2.96 -0.66
C GLU A 157 -8.31 -2.61 -2.13
N SER A 158 -9.10 -3.08 -3.09
CA SER A 158 -8.99 -2.65 -4.49
C SER A 158 -9.70 -1.33 -4.78
N GLU A 159 -10.56 -0.87 -3.87
CA GLU A 159 -11.28 0.39 -3.98
C GLU A 159 -10.64 1.48 -3.11
N TRP A 160 -10.86 2.73 -3.50
CA TRP A 160 -10.39 3.91 -2.81
C TRP A 160 -11.57 4.74 -2.34
N ILE A 161 -11.57 5.12 -1.06
CA ILE A 161 -12.63 5.91 -0.45
C ILE A 161 -12.06 7.10 0.33
N PHE A 162 -12.90 8.09 0.62
CA PHE A 162 -12.53 9.25 1.42
C PHE A 162 -12.78 9.01 2.91
N PHE A 163 -11.85 9.49 3.74
CA PHE A 163 -11.93 9.41 5.20
C PHE A 163 -11.98 10.81 5.80
N ASN A 164 -13.10 11.13 6.48
CA ASN A 164 -13.22 12.37 7.27
C ASN A 164 -12.37 12.36 8.54
N ASN A 165 -11.89 11.22 8.93
CA ASN A 165 -10.97 11.02 10.05
C ASN A 165 -9.78 10.22 9.52
N PRO A 166 -8.75 10.89 8.97
CA PRO A 166 -7.54 10.22 8.48
C PRO A 166 -6.87 9.35 9.56
N THR A 167 -6.19 8.30 9.14
CA THR A 167 -5.63 7.29 10.07
C THR A 167 -4.12 7.07 9.89
N PRO A 168 -3.27 8.13 9.78
CA PRO A 168 -1.85 7.96 9.55
C PRO A 168 -1.18 7.09 10.64
N GLY A 169 -0.39 6.12 10.23
CA GLY A 169 0.29 5.17 11.10
C GLY A 169 -0.58 3.98 11.52
N ALA A 170 -1.79 3.81 10.95
CA ALA A 170 -2.72 2.76 11.35
C ALA A 170 -3.61 2.28 10.18
N ALA A 171 -4.30 1.16 10.39
CA ALA A 171 -5.28 0.65 9.42
C ALA A 171 -6.44 1.62 9.22
N ASN A 172 -6.85 1.79 7.96
CA ASN A 172 -8.04 2.56 7.58
C ASN A 172 -9.31 2.04 8.29
N LYS A 173 -10.23 2.94 8.67
CA LYS A 173 -11.45 2.60 9.46
C LYS A 173 -12.69 3.28 8.92
#